data_71467d3408bb186cf76beca9c87bc646
#
_entry.id   71467d3408bb186cf76beca9c87bc646
#
_cell.length_a   1.000
_cell.length_b   1.000
_cell.length_c   1.000
_cell.angle_alpha   90.00
_cell.angle_beta   90.00
_cell.angle_gamma   90.00
#
_symmetry.space_group_name_H-M   'P 1'
#
loop_
_entity.id
_entity.type
_entity.pdbx_description
1 polymer ?
#
loop_
_entity_poly.entity_id
_entity_poly.type
_entity_poly.pdbx_seq_one_letter_code
_entity_poly.pdbx_strand_id
1 'polypeptide(L)'
;MKAIRLLEFGGQLVFDNVPTPAIARDEILVKVKSTAVNHLDLVKASGAARQILPIDLPWIPGHEFSGIVEQVGSDVAAYVPGDAVFGANGTGAAYAEYLAVKPALIARKPSNLSFEEAASVPVAAQTAWQGIFTHGHLEKGQTILIHAGAGAVGAYAVQLASHAGATVIATASGDDEAYVKSIGASRVINYREEQFEKILGEKVDVVFDLIGGDTQRR
;
A
#
# COMPACT_ATOMS: atom_id res chain seq x y z
N MET A 1 24.23 -8.19 -5.68
CA MET A 1 23.40 -7.79 -4.53
C MET A 1 22.62 -8.98 -4.00
N LYS A 2 22.27 -8.97 -2.74
CA LYS A 2 21.37 -9.94 -2.13
C LYS A 2 19.91 -9.61 -2.50
N ALA A 3 19.12 -10.66 -2.77
CA ALA A 3 17.69 -10.53 -3.08
C ALA A 3 16.91 -11.77 -2.63
N ILE A 4 15.61 -11.60 -2.43
CA ILE A 4 14.65 -12.69 -2.26
C ILE A 4 13.98 -12.92 -3.62
N ARG A 5 13.96 -14.16 -4.10
CA ARG A 5 13.42 -14.51 -5.42
C ARG A 5 12.34 -15.57 -5.34
N LEU A 6 11.38 -15.45 -6.22
CA LEU A 6 10.43 -16.52 -6.57
C LEU A 6 10.88 -17.15 -7.91
N LEU A 7 11.11 -18.45 -7.90
CA LEU A 7 11.56 -19.19 -9.08
C LEU A 7 10.39 -19.83 -9.85
N GLU A 8 9.32 -20.19 -9.14
CA GLU A 8 8.10 -20.77 -9.70
C GLU A 8 6.88 -20.31 -8.91
N PHE A 9 5.72 -20.24 -9.55
CA PHE A 9 4.48 -19.83 -8.88
C PHE A 9 4.10 -20.83 -7.78
N GLY A 10 3.75 -20.30 -6.61
CA GLY A 10 3.42 -21.09 -5.42
C GLY A 10 4.62 -21.77 -4.75
N GLY A 11 5.82 -21.59 -5.30
CA GLY A 11 7.06 -22.08 -4.72
C GLY A 11 7.53 -21.27 -3.51
N GLN A 12 8.58 -21.77 -2.86
CA GLN A 12 9.22 -21.06 -1.77
C GLN A 12 10.05 -19.89 -2.27
N LEU A 13 10.06 -18.82 -1.51
CA LEU A 13 10.97 -17.71 -1.73
C LEU A 13 12.40 -18.13 -1.34
N VAL A 14 13.35 -17.85 -2.21
CA VAL A 14 14.76 -18.22 -2.01
C VAL A 14 15.63 -16.96 -1.85
N PHE A 15 16.59 -17.03 -0.94
CA PHE A 15 17.63 -16.03 -0.82
C PHE A 15 18.71 -16.28 -1.88
N ASP A 16 19.02 -15.26 -2.69
CA ASP A 16 19.94 -15.41 -3.82
C ASP A 16 20.87 -14.19 -3.97
N ASN A 17 21.95 -14.38 -4.70
CA ASN A 17 22.85 -13.32 -5.12
C ASN A 17 22.66 -13.04 -6.61
N VAL A 18 22.19 -11.86 -6.94
CA VAL A 18 21.91 -11.44 -8.30
C VAL A 18 22.76 -10.20 -8.67
N PRO A 19 22.98 -9.90 -9.94
CA PRO A 19 23.58 -8.63 -10.35
C PRO A 19 22.79 -7.43 -9.81
N THR A 20 23.48 -6.37 -9.41
CA THR A 20 22.82 -5.09 -9.14
C THR A 20 22.22 -4.57 -10.45
N PRO A 21 20.97 -4.07 -10.45
CA PRO A 21 20.33 -3.61 -11.67
C PRO A 21 21.09 -2.41 -12.26
N ALA A 22 21.29 -2.43 -13.56
CA ALA A 22 21.73 -1.26 -14.29
C ALA A 22 20.52 -0.33 -14.48
N ILE A 23 20.72 0.98 -14.33
CA ILE A 23 19.67 1.97 -14.54
C ILE A 23 19.68 2.52 -15.96
N ALA A 24 18.50 2.81 -16.51
CA ALA A 24 18.35 3.58 -17.72
C ALA A 24 18.63 5.08 -17.47
N ARG A 25 18.71 5.89 -18.54
CA ARG A 25 18.98 7.33 -18.44
C ARG A 25 17.94 8.09 -17.61
N ASP A 26 16.71 7.59 -17.55
CA ASP A 26 15.56 8.17 -16.86
C ASP A 26 15.17 7.40 -15.57
N GLU A 27 16.10 6.63 -15.01
CA GLU A 27 15.89 5.83 -13.80
C GLU A 27 16.82 6.23 -12.67
N ILE A 28 16.47 5.79 -11.48
CA ILE A 28 17.20 5.98 -10.23
C ILE A 28 17.51 4.61 -9.64
N LEU A 29 18.76 4.40 -9.23
CA LEU A 29 19.13 3.27 -8.38
C LEU A 29 18.94 3.67 -6.92
N VAL A 30 18.10 2.93 -6.20
CA VAL A 30 17.86 3.13 -4.78
C VAL A 30 18.48 1.99 -3.99
N LYS A 31 19.30 2.33 -2.98
CA LYS A 31 19.73 1.40 -1.94
C LYS A 31 18.63 1.27 -0.92
N VAL A 32 17.96 0.12 -0.91
CA VAL A 32 16.82 -0.16 -0.04
C VAL A 32 17.26 -0.21 1.43
N LYS A 33 16.52 0.48 2.29
CA LYS A 33 16.69 0.46 3.73
C LYS A 33 15.59 -0.36 4.41
N SER A 34 14.37 -0.24 3.91
CA SER A 34 13.22 -0.98 4.39
C SER A 34 12.24 -1.24 3.27
N THR A 35 11.48 -2.32 3.38
CA THR A 35 10.39 -2.71 2.50
C THR A 35 9.27 -3.30 3.34
N ALA A 36 8.04 -3.26 2.86
CA ALA A 36 6.91 -3.87 3.54
C ALA A 36 6.33 -5.03 2.74
N VAL A 37 5.62 -5.93 3.43
CA VAL A 37 4.94 -7.08 2.85
C VAL A 37 3.47 -6.73 2.63
N ASN A 38 3.00 -6.94 1.41
CA ASN A 38 1.61 -6.70 1.03
C ASN A 38 0.90 -7.98 0.60
N HIS A 39 -0.42 -8.01 0.75
CA HIS A 39 -1.24 -9.11 0.22
C HIS A 39 -1.01 -9.31 -1.28
N LEU A 40 -0.74 -8.23 -2.01
CA LEU A 40 -0.40 -8.25 -3.44
C LEU A 40 0.83 -9.11 -3.75
N ASP A 41 1.86 -9.10 -2.89
CA ASP A 41 3.05 -9.93 -3.04
C ASP A 41 2.68 -11.42 -3.00
N LEU A 42 1.80 -11.80 -2.06
CA LEU A 42 1.34 -13.18 -1.90
C LEU A 42 0.47 -13.62 -3.07
N VAL A 43 -0.47 -12.76 -3.52
CA VAL A 43 -1.35 -13.06 -4.66
C VAL A 43 -0.56 -13.24 -5.95
N LYS A 44 0.44 -12.39 -6.21
CA LYS A 44 1.32 -12.53 -7.37
C LYS A 44 2.19 -13.79 -7.25
N ALA A 45 2.80 -14.02 -6.09
CA ALA A 45 3.67 -15.17 -5.86
C ALA A 45 2.93 -16.51 -6.01
N SER A 46 1.67 -16.60 -5.60
CA SER A 46 0.85 -17.81 -5.78
C SER A 46 0.49 -18.11 -7.24
N GLY A 47 0.55 -17.09 -8.11
CA GLY A 47 0.07 -17.17 -9.49
C GLY A 47 -1.45 -17.12 -9.64
N ALA A 48 -2.20 -16.94 -8.55
CA ALA A 48 -3.68 -16.89 -8.59
C ALA A 48 -4.21 -15.78 -9.50
N ALA A 49 -3.50 -14.67 -9.58
CA ALA A 49 -3.87 -13.51 -10.41
C ALA A 49 -3.02 -13.36 -11.69
N ARG A 50 -2.28 -14.39 -12.12
CA ARG A 50 -1.32 -14.30 -13.24
C ARG A 50 -1.89 -13.81 -14.57
N GLN A 51 -3.21 -13.94 -14.78
CA GLN A 51 -3.87 -13.46 -16.01
C GLN A 51 -4.10 -11.94 -16.00
N ILE A 52 -4.27 -11.34 -14.82
CA ILE A 52 -4.56 -9.91 -14.65
C ILE A 52 -3.34 -9.14 -14.11
N LEU A 53 -2.49 -9.81 -13.36
CA LEU A 53 -1.28 -9.24 -12.74
C LEU A 53 -0.07 -10.13 -13.10
N PRO A 54 0.34 -10.16 -14.37
CA PRO A 54 1.43 -11.02 -14.83
C PRO A 54 2.75 -10.60 -14.20
N ILE A 55 3.60 -11.58 -13.94
CA ILE A 55 5.00 -11.41 -13.56
C ILE A 55 5.84 -12.39 -14.36
N ASP A 56 7.07 -12.00 -14.66
CA ASP A 56 8.08 -12.88 -15.27
C ASP A 56 8.90 -13.56 -14.18
N LEU A 57 9.11 -14.86 -14.31
CA LEU A 57 9.97 -15.62 -13.39
C LEU A 57 11.38 -15.79 -13.97
N PRO A 58 12.42 -15.75 -13.17
CA PRO A 58 12.42 -15.55 -11.71
C PRO A 58 12.11 -14.10 -11.30
N TRP A 59 11.25 -13.93 -10.31
CA TRP A 59 10.75 -12.62 -9.86
C TRP A 59 11.31 -12.24 -8.47
N ILE A 60 11.62 -10.96 -8.28
CA ILE A 60 11.93 -10.39 -6.96
C ILE A 60 10.65 -9.69 -6.48
N PRO A 61 10.00 -10.15 -5.41
CA PRO A 61 8.82 -9.51 -4.83
C PRO A 61 9.11 -8.15 -4.19
N GLY A 62 8.09 -7.58 -3.53
CA GLY A 62 8.16 -6.33 -2.82
C GLY A 62 7.73 -5.15 -3.68
N HIS A 63 6.56 -4.58 -3.36
CA HIS A 63 5.94 -3.51 -4.14
C HIS A 63 6.18 -2.12 -3.57
N GLU A 64 6.70 -2.00 -2.35
CA GLU A 64 6.99 -0.72 -1.72
C GLU A 64 8.29 -0.75 -0.92
N PHE A 65 8.88 0.41 -0.76
CA PHE A 65 10.19 0.55 -0.15
C PHE A 65 10.44 1.96 0.37
N SER A 66 11.46 2.07 1.19
CA SER A 66 12.17 3.30 1.49
C SER A 66 13.68 3.07 1.38
N GLY A 67 14.44 4.09 1.04
CA GLY A 67 15.88 3.94 0.85
C GLY A 67 16.58 5.25 0.55
N ILE A 68 17.83 5.10 0.12
CA ILE A 68 18.71 6.21 -0.27
C ILE A 68 19.00 6.11 -1.76
N VAL A 69 18.90 7.21 -2.46
CA VAL A 69 19.34 7.32 -3.85
C VAL A 69 20.84 7.05 -3.91
N GLU A 70 21.24 6.01 -4.63
CA GLU A 70 22.63 5.61 -4.84
C GLU A 70 23.19 6.23 -6.12
N GLN A 71 22.39 6.17 -7.21
CA GLN A 71 22.76 6.69 -8.52
C GLN A 71 21.53 7.22 -9.25
N VAL A 72 21.73 8.21 -10.10
CA VAL A 72 20.69 8.76 -10.98
C VAL A 72 21.12 8.66 -12.44
N GLY A 73 20.16 8.40 -13.33
CA GLY A 73 20.36 8.44 -14.77
C GLY A 73 20.54 9.88 -15.28
N SER A 74 21.12 10.04 -16.45
CA SER A 74 21.49 11.35 -17.00
C SER A 74 20.31 12.30 -17.23
N ASP A 75 19.12 11.77 -17.38
CA ASP A 75 17.90 12.55 -17.66
C ASP A 75 17.09 12.85 -16.38
N VAL A 76 17.58 12.44 -15.21
CA VAL A 76 16.96 12.67 -13.91
C VAL A 76 17.53 13.94 -13.28
N ALA A 77 16.69 14.97 -13.13
CA ALA A 77 17.06 16.24 -12.50
C ALA A 77 16.48 16.45 -11.10
N ALA A 78 15.44 15.70 -10.73
CA ALA A 78 14.68 15.94 -9.50
C ALA A 78 15.30 15.36 -8.23
N TYR A 79 16.26 14.44 -8.38
CA TYR A 79 16.91 13.71 -7.28
C TYR A 79 18.42 13.69 -7.46
N VAL A 80 19.13 13.55 -6.34
CA VAL A 80 20.60 13.42 -6.31
C VAL A 80 21.00 12.25 -5.41
N PRO A 81 22.19 11.64 -5.61
CA PRO A 81 22.72 10.65 -4.68
C PRO A 81 22.72 11.17 -3.24
N GLY A 82 22.28 10.35 -2.30
CA GLY A 82 22.12 10.71 -0.89
C GLY A 82 20.70 11.14 -0.49
N ASP A 83 19.80 11.43 -1.43
CA ASP A 83 18.41 11.74 -1.12
C ASP A 83 17.71 10.54 -0.46
N ALA A 84 17.03 10.78 0.66
CA ALA A 84 16.15 9.79 1.28
C ALA A 84 14.79 9.77 0.57
N VAL A 85 14.39 8.60 0.08
CA VAL A 85 13.18 8.42 -0.73
C VAL A 85 12.34 7.26 -0.26
N PHE A 86 11.06 7.25 -0.64
CA PHE A 86 10.16 6.13 -0.48
C PHE A 86 9.21 6.08 -1.68
N GLY A 87 8.63 4.92 -1.94
CA GLY A 87 7.73 4.78 -3.09
C GLY A 87 7.23 3.37 -3.30
N ALA A 88 6.43 3.21 -4.35
CA ALA A 88 5.90 1.93 -4.78
C ALA A 88 6.39 1.58 -6.19
N ASN A 89 6.74 0.30 -6.39
CA ASN A 89 7.09 -0.23 -7.70
C ASN A 89 6.13 -1.36 -8.10
N GLY A 90 5.27 -1.12 -9.07
CA GLY A 90 4.23 -2.05 -9.50
C GLY A 90 4.76 -3.38 -10.05
N THR A 91 6.04 -3.44 -10.46
CA THR A 91 6.69 -4.66 -10.96
C THR A 91 7.32 -5.51 -9.86
N GLY A 92 7.42 -4.99 -8.62
CA GLY A 92 8.14 -5.62 -7.52
C GLY A 92 9.55 -5.09 -7.36
N ALA A 93 10.52 -5.95 -7.03
CA ALA A 93 11.95 -5.71 -6.88
C ALA A 93 12.41 -5.08 -5.55
N ALA A 94 11.52 -4.80 -4.61
CA ALA A 94 11.92 -4.17 -3.35
C ALA A 94 12.50 -5.16 -2.31
N TYR A 95 12.32 -6.48 -2.49
CA TYR A 95 12.98 -7.48 -1.62
C TYR A 95 14.43 -7.73 -2.05
N ALA A 96 15.19 -6.66 -2.24
CA ALA A 96 16.59 -6.67 -2.63
C ALA A 96 17.36 -5.50 -2.01
N GLU A 97 18.68 -5.56 -2.00
CA GLU A 97 19.53 -4.46 -1.49
C GLU A 97 19.42 -3.20 -2.36
N TYR A 98 19.15 -3.36 -3.66
CA TYR A 98 19.01 -2.25 -4.61
C TYR A 98 17.85 -2.52 -5.57
N LEU A 99 17.18 -1.46 -5.98
CA LEU A 99 16.20 -1.51 -7.06
C LEU A 99 16.36 -0.30 -8.00
N ALA A 100 16.06 -0.52 -9.28
CA ALA A 100 15.93 0.54 -10.28
C ALA A 100 14.45 0.99 -10.34
N VAL A 101 14.21 2.29 -10.34
CA VAL A 101 12.86 2.84 -10.31
C VAL A 101 12.78 4.16 -11.07
N LYS A 102 11.61 4.46 -11.65
CA LYS A 102 11.34 5.76 -12.28
C LYS A 102 11.10 6.85 -11.23
N PRO A 103 11.57 8.09 -11.44
CA PRO A 103 11.35 9.23 -10.55
C PRO A 103 9.88 9.48 -10.19
N ALA A 104 8.97 9.21 -11.13
CA ALA A 104 7.51 9.38 -10.93
C ALA A 104 6.90 8.42 -9.90
N LEU A 105 7.59 7.35 -9.52
CA LEU A 105 7.12 6.33 -8.59
C LEU A 105 7.63 6.54 -7.16
N ILE A 106 8.43 7.57 -6.92
CA ILE A 106 9.02 7.86 -5.63
C ILE A 106 8.75 9.30 -5.19
N ALA A 107 8.87 9.52 -3.89
CA ALA A 107 8.86 10.85 -3.28
C ALA A 107 10.01 10.95 -2.26
N ARG A 108 10.38 12.18 -1.89
CA ARG A 108 11.32 12.42 -0.78
C ARG A 108 10.69 11.92 0.53
N LYS A 109 11.44 11.14 1.28
CA LYS A 109 10.98 10.65 2.58
C LYS A 109 10.76 11.82 3.55
N PRO A 110 9.61 11.91 4.22
CA PRO A 110 9.40 12.89 5.28
C PRO A 110 10.46 12.76 6.36
N SER A 111 10.98 13.88 6.86
CA SER A 111 12.07 13.89 7.85
C SER A 111 11.67 13.32 9.21
N ASN A 112 10.38 13.37 9.54
CA ASN A 112 9.79 12.87 10.79
C ASN A 112 9.44 11.38 10.77
N LEU A 113 9.65 10.67 9.66
CA LEU A 113 9.44 9.22 9.57
C LEU A 113 10.78 8.49 9.53
N SER A 114 10.85 7.33 10.16
CA SER A 114 11.93 6.36 9.95
C SER A 114 11.84 5.75 8.54
N PHE A 115 12.81 4.95 8.13
CA PHE A 115 12.72 4.23 6.85
C PHE A 115 11.66 3.13 6.92
N GLU A 116 11.51 2.47 8.05
CA GLU A 116 10.50 1.43 8.30
C GLU A 116 9.08 2.01 8.20
N GLU A 117 8.83 3.13 8.86
CA GLU A 117 7.54 3.82 8.78
C GLU A 117 7.25 4.30 7.35
N ALA A 118 8.23 4.91 6.68
CA ALA A 118 8.06 5.39 5.32
C ALA A 118 7.81 4.26 4.31
N ALA A 119 8.43 3.08 4.51
CA ALA A 119 8.23 1.93 3.63
C ALA A 119 6.81 1.33 3.70
N SER A 120 6.08 1.54 4.79
CA SER A 120 4.72 0.99 4.98
C SER A 120 3.61 1.89 4.40
N VAL A 121 3.97 3.07 3.88
CA VAL A 121 3.00 4.08 3.41
C VAL A 121 2.52 3.84 1.96
N PRO A 122 3.40 3.61 0.97
CA PRO A 122 3.07 3.84 -0.43
C PRO A 122 1.90 3.00 -0.95
N VAL A 123 1.92 1.68 -0.77
CA VAL A 123 0.88 0.79 -1.32
C VAL A 123 -0.45 1.01 -0.61
N ALA A 124 -0.44 1.03 0.71
CA ALA A 124 -1.67 1.15 1.49
C ALA A 124 -2.34 2.53 1.34
N ALA A 125 -1.55 3.61 1.43
CA ALA A 125 -2.07 4.97 1.31
C ALA A 125 -2.54 5.29 -0.11
N GLN A 126 -1.82 4.87 -1.17
CA GLN A 126 -2.26 5.05 -2.55
C GLN A 126 -3.55 4.28 -2.84
N THR A 127 -3.66 3.05 -2.35
CA THR A 127 -4.88 2.24 -2.51
C THR A 127 -6.07 2.92 -1.83
N ALA A 128 -5.89 3.40 -0.60
CA ALA A 128 -6.92 4.14 0.11
C ALA A 128 -7.31 5.42 -0.63
N TRP A 129 -6.33 6.24 -1.05
CA TRP A 129 -6.56 7.48 -1.78
C TRP A 129 -7.35 7.26 -3.07
N GLN A 130 -6.89 6.30 -3.89
CA GLN A 130 -7.57 5.97 -5.15
C GLN A 130 -8.98 5.45 -4.92
N GLY A 131 -9.16 4.57 -3.93
CA GLY A 131 -10.46 4.00 -3.60
C GLY A 131 -11.47 5.07 -3.19
N ILE A 132 -11.11 5.95 -2.26
CA ILE A 132 -12.08 6.90 -1.68
C ILE A 132 -12.23 8.19 -2.47
N PHE A 133 -11.16 8.71 -3.10
CA PHE A 133 -11.24 9.99 -3.83
C PHE A 133 -11.34 9.83 -5.34
N THR A 134 -10.48 8.98 -5.95
CA THR A 134 -10.47 8.85 -7.42
C THR A 134 -11.68 8.07 -7.93
N HIS A 135 -12.07 7.01 -7.24
CA HIS A 135 -13.18 6.14 -7.64
C HIS A 135 -14.45 6.39 -6.83
N GLY A 136 -14.32 6.59 -5.52
CA GLY A 136 -15.45 6.86 -4.63
C GLY A 136 -15.95 8.31 -4.68
N HIS A 137 -15.16 9.24 -5.24
CA HIS A 137 -15.49 10.66 -5.33
C HIS A 137 -15.97 11.26 -4.01
N LEU A 138 -15.35 10.83 -2.88
CA LEU A 138 -15.71 11.31 -1.56
C LEU A 138 -15.48 12.82 -1.43
N GLU A 139 -16.50 13.54 -0.97
CA GLU A 139 -16.48 14.97 -0.74
C GLU A 139 -16.64 15.32 0.73
N LYS A 140 -16.24 16.53 1.09
CA LYS A 140 -16.43 17.07 2.45
C LYS A 140 -17.91 17.08 2.85
N GLY A 141 -18.18 16.62 4.06
CA GLY A 141 -19.54 16.59 4.64
C GLY A 141 -20.33 15.32 4.31
N GLN A 142 -19.84 14.49 3.41
CA GLN A 142 -20.42 13.19 3.12
C GLN A 142 -20.12 12.16 4.22
N THR A 143 -20.88 11.07 4.22
CA THR A 143 -20.68 9.92 5.10
C THR A 143 -20.10 8.75 4.31
N ILE A 144 -19.01 8.18 4.81
CA ILE A 144 -18.37 6.99 4.24
C ILE A 144 -18.40 5.82 5.22
N LEU A 145 -18.75 4.62 4.70
CA LEU A 145 -18.55 3.35 5.39
C LEU A 145 -17.27 2.68 4.88
N ILE A 146 -16.37 2.39 5.79
CA ILE A 146 -15.09 1.71 5.48
C ILE A 146 -15.09 0.35 6.15
N HIS A 147 -15.10 -0.73 5.37
CA HIS A 147 -14.93 -2.07 5.91
C HIS A 147 -13.46 -2.37 6.18
N ALA A 148 -13.19 -3.16 7.25
CA ALA A 148 -11.85 -3.46 7.74
C ALA A 148 -11.03 -2.21 8.10
N GLY A 149 -11.61 -1.28 8.85
CA GLY A 149 -10.99 0.01 9.20
C GLY A 149 -9.68 -0.07 9.98
N ALA A 150 -9.41 -1.18 10.66
CA ALA A 150 -8.15 -1.43 11.38
C ALA A 150 -7.05 -2.06 10.51
N GLY A 151 -7.37 -2.50 9.30
CA GLY A 151 -6.38 -3.05 8.35
C GLY A 151 -5.47 -1.97 7.77
N ALA A 152 -4.37 -2.36 7.12
CA ALA A 152 -3.39 -1.41 6.59
C ALA A 152 -4.01 -0.36 5.67
N VAL A 153 -4.79 -0.77 4.65
CA VAL A 153 -5.48 0.15 3.74
C VAL A 153 -6.61 0.90 4.46
N GLY A 154 -7.39 0.19 5.30
CA GLY A 154 -8.51 0.76 6.05
C GLY A 154 -8.10 1.89 6.98
N ALA A 155 -7.00 1.73 7.70
CA ALA A 155 -6.48 2.75 8.60
C ALA A 155 -6.06 4.05 7.86
N TYR A 156 -5.46 3.94 6.67
CA TYR A 156 -5.21 5.12 5.83
C TYR A 156 -6.51 5.72 5.29
N ALA A 157 -7.48 4.90 4.88
CA ALA A 157 -8.76 5.38 4.40
C ALA A 157 -9.52 6.16 5.47
N VAL A 158 -9.55 5.65 6.72
CA VAL A 158 -10.16 6.35 7.87
C VAL A 158 -9.53 7.72 8.09
N GLN A 159 -8.19 7.78 8.15
CA GLN A 159 -7.46 9.04 8.36
C GLN A 159 -7.69 10.04 7.21
N LEU A 160 -7.57 9.59 5.98
CA LEU A 160 -7.72 10.43 4.79
C LEU A 160 -9.14 10.97 4.66
N ALA A 161 -10.16 10.13 4.86
CA ALA A 161 -11.56 10.55 4.81
C ALA A 161 -11.91 11.53 5.94
N SER A 162 -11.47 11.25 7.16
CA SER A 162 -11.64 12.15 8.32
C SER A 162 -10.96 13.50 8.09
N HIS A 163 -9.73 13.49 7.56
CA HIS A 163 -8.99 14.73 7.25
C HIS A 163 -9.66 15.54 6.14
N ALA A 164 -10.31 14.88 5.18
CA ALA A 164 -11.10 15.53 4.14
C ALA A 164 -12.42 16.13 4.66
N GLY A 165 -12.79 15.88 5.91
CA GLY A 165 -14.00 16.40 6.54
C GLY A 165 -15.24 15.56 6.27
N ALA A 166 -15.10 14.29 5.96
CA ALA A 166 -16.20 13.33 5.87
C ALA A 166 -16.53 12.74 7.26
N THR A 167 -17.78 12.29 7.43
CA THR A 167 -18.18 11.46 8.57
C THR A 167 -17.78 10.01 8.29
N VAL A 168 -16.89 9.47 9.12
CA VAL A 168 -16.33 8.13 8.90
C VAL A 168 -16.99 7.10 9.82
N ILE A 169 -17.62 6.10 9.23
CA ILE A 169 -18.10 4.89 9.91
C ILE A 169 -17.19 3.76 9.46
N ALA A 170 -16.66 2.96 10.39
CA ALA A 170 -15.78 1.86 10.03
C ALA A 170 -16.23 0.55 10.68
N THR A 171 -16.03 -0.58 10.00
CA THR A 171 -16.14 -1.89 10.63
C THR A 171 -14.77 -2.36 11.10
N ALA A 172 -14.69 -2.87 12.32
CA ALA A 172 -13.49 -3.45 12.91
C ALA A 172 -13.86 -4.52 13.93
N SER A 173 -12.88 -5.23 14.51
CA SER A 173 -13.11 -6.04 15.70
C SER A 173 -13.27 -5.14 16.94
N GLY A 174 -13.92 -5.64 17.99
CA GLY A 174 -14.05 -4.88 19.24
C GLY A 174 -12.71 -4.49 19.85
N ASP A 175 -11.69 -5.32 19.70
CA ASP A 175 -10.34 -5.07 20.19
C ASP A 175 -9.67 -3.86 19.49
N ASP A 176 -10.06 -3.57 18.25
CA ASP A 176 -9.50 -2.48 17.44
C ASP A 176 -10.31 -1.18 17.52
N GLU A 177 -11.46 -1.17 18.19
CA GLU A 177 -12.39 -0.04 18.22
C GLU A 177 -11.71 1.27 18.67
N ALA A 178 -10.97 1.21 19.79
CA ALA A 178 -10.28 2.37 20.33
C ALA A 178 -9.24 2.93 19.34
N TYR A 179 -8.50 2.06 18.68
CA TYR A 179 -7.54 2.45 17.64
C TYR A 179 -8.23 3.13 16.47
N VAL A 180 -9.25 2.51 15.90
CA VAL A 180 -9.96 3.04 14.71
C VAL A 180 -10.63 4.38 15.01
N LYS A 181 -11.18 4.57 16.23
CA LYS A 181 -11.67 5.88 16.69
C LYS A 181 -10.54 6.90 16.82
N SER A 182 -9.39 6.52 17.36
CA SER A 182 -8.26 7.44 17.55
C SER A 182 -7.69 8.00 16.25
N ILE A 183 -7.85 7.28 15.15
CA ILE A 183 -7.38 7.68 13.81
C ILE A 183 -8.45 8.40 12.97
N GLY A 184 -9.64 8.66 13.52
CA GLY A 184 -10.62 9.56 12.93
C GLY A 184 -11.99 8.98 12.61
N ALA A 185 -12.29 7.71 12.95
CA ALA A 185 -13.64 7.19 12.80
C ALA A 185 -14.58 7.80 13.85
N SER A 186 -15.71 8.35 13.40
CA SER A 186 -16.77 8.86 14.28
C SER A 186 -17.59 7.71 14.90
N ARG A 187 -17.69 6.60 14.22
CA ARG A 187 -18.36 5.38 14.68
C ARG A 187 -17.62 4.14 14.21
N VAL A 188 -17.50 3.16 15.12
CA VAL A 188 -16.98 1.82 14.79
C VAL A 188 -18.09 0.80 15.03
N ILE A 189 -18.25 -0.12 14.11
CA ILE A 189 -19.20 -1.23 14.14
C ILE A 189 -18.38 -2.51 14.35
N ASN A 190 -18.63 -3.20 15.47
CA ASN A 190 -17.98 -4.49 15.73
C ASN A 190 -18.62 -5.59 14.86
N TYR A 191 -17.98 -5.95 13.76
CA TYR A 191 -18.52 -6.91 12.80
C TYR A 191 -18.72 -8.33 13.37
N ARG A 192 -18.15 -8.64 14.55
CA ARG A 192 -18.34 -9.92 15.24
C ARG A 192 -19.66 -9.99 16.01
N GLU A 193 -20.23 -8.86 16.38
CA GLU A 193 -21.41 -8.75 17.25
C GLU A 193 -22.57 -8.04 16.53
N GLU A 194 -22.26 -7.19 15.56
CA GLU A 194 -23.21 -6.30 14.92
C GLU A 194 -23.27 -6.54 13.40
N GLN A 195 -24.45 -6.37 12.84
CA GLN A 195 -24.66 -6.39 11.38
C GLN A 195 -24.83 -4.96 10.89
N PHE A 196 -23.84 -4.46 10.15
CA PHE A 196 -23.78 -3.06 9.73
C PHE A 196 -25.05 -2.63 8.97
N GLU A 197 -25.58 -3.49 8.13
CA GLU A 197 -26.80 -3.25 7.33
C GLU A 197 -28.07 -3.09 8.16
N LYS A 198 -28.07 -3.58 9.40
CA LYS A 198 -29.21 -3.43 10.32
C LYS A 198 -29.12 -2.19 11.22
N ILE A 199 -27.91 -1.71 11.47
CA ILE A 199 -27.66 -0.68 12.47
C ILE A 199 -27.28 0.69 11.89
N LEU A 200 -26.96 0.75 10.59
CA LEU A 200 -26.67 2.04 9.94
C LEU A 200 -27.92 2.94 9.87
N GLY A 201 -29.13 2.35 9.70
CA GLY A 201 -30.40 3.08 9.70
C GLY A 201 -30.61 4.04 8.53
N GLU A 202 -29.54 4.62 8.01
CA GLU A 202 -29.51 5.58 6.91
C GLU A 202 -28.52 5.14 5.84
N LYS A 203 -28.72 5.62 4.60
CA LYS A 203 -27.77 5.39 3.52
C LYS A 203 -26.50 6.22 3.75
N VAL A 204 -25.35 5.65 3.42
CA VAL A 204 -24.08 6.36 3.33
C VAL A 204 -23.83 6.80 1.89
N ASP A 205 -23.04 7.84 1.69
CA ASP A 205 -22.73 8.37 0.36
C ASP A 205 -21.72 7.47 -0.37
N VAL A 206 -20.75 6.95 0.37
CA VAL A 206 -19.66 6.11 -0.16
C VAL A 206 -19.48 4.86 0.69
N VAL A 207 -19.26 3.72 0.06
CA VAL A 207 -18.81 2.48 0.72
C VAL A 207 -17.45 2.10 0.16
N PHE A 208 -16.46 1.97 1.03
CA PHE A 208 -15.15 1.42 0.68
C PHE A 208 -14.99 0.02 1.27
N ASP A 209 -15.24 -0.97 0.43
CA ASP A 209 -15.23 -2.39 0.83
C ASP A 209 -13.84 -3.02 0.55
N LEU A 210 -13.15 -3.37 1.63
CA LEU A 210 -11.85 -4.05 1.60
C LEU A 210 -11.96 -5.55 1.92
N ILE A 211 -13.19 -6.07 2.04
CA ILE A 211 -13.47 -7.47 2.38
C ILE A 211 -13.98 -8.25 1.16
N GLY A 212 -14.94 -7.66 0.44
CA GLY A 212 -15.60 -8.30 -0.69
C GLY A 212 -16.54 -9.44 -0.31
N GLY A 213 -16.88 -10.28 -1.30
CA GLY A 213 -17.71 -11.47 -1.10
C GLY A 213 -19.11 -11.15 -0.56
N ASP A 214 -19.50 -11.75 0.55
CA ASP A 214 -20.83 -11.55 1.13
C ASP A 214 -21.02 -10.14 1.73
N THR A 215 -19.96 -9.48 2.18
CA THR A 215 -20.01 -8.10 2.67
C THR A 215 -20.49 -7.15 1.57
N GLN A 216 -19.99 -7.31 0.36
CA GLN A 216 -20.37 -6.51 -0.79
C GLN A 216 -21.83 -6.69 -1.22
N ARG A 217 -22.46 -7.84 -0.91
CA ARG A 217 -23.84 -8.17 -1.29
C ARG A 217 -24.87 -7.65 -0.29
N ARG A 218 -24.43 -7.26 0.86
CA ARG A 218 -25.26 -6.77 1.99
C ARG A 218 -25.32 -5.26 2.02
#